data_db87a4e859cf2e871cae6d9d507eda89
#
_entry.id   db87a4e859cf2e871cae6d9d507eda89
#
_cell.length_a   1.000
_cell.length_b   1.000
_cell.length_c   1.000
_cell.angle_alpha   90.00
_cell.angle_beta   90.00
_cell.angle_gamma   90.00
#
_symmetry.space_group_name_H-M   'P 1'
#
loop_
_entity.id
_entity.type
_entity.pdbx_description
1 polymer ?
#
loop_
_entity_poly.entity_id
_entity_poly.type
_entity_poly.pdbx_seq_one_letter_code
_entity_poly.pdbx_strand_id
1 'polypeptide(L)'
;MEPGYKKDQYVKHLRLLDRKVFFEGAEGGGFWHGENGMVSLPFILKKEDADKNLCPEIRDEAIDYFRKYDIDWWGDAESDGKHVSGHLMSSQVACLNHLFPIRRNETAVLAVINNIKGMPVHFKTVLPAEDDGGFIAFEKVSSRDYLGEGRLSRGSFCTSVDAFIYAVDDNGERWLIPIEWKYTESYDRNDLSTEVVNGHDKGKTRLTRYPRLIDSSDQLASLPDYIGSIYFQEPFYQLMRQTLWAERTCSSMEETLFQAE
;
A
#
# COMPACT_ATOMS: atom_id res chain seq x y z
N MET A 1 -27.79 -12.63 7.09
CA MET A 1 -26.71 -11.64 6.83
C MET A 1 -26.22 -11.89 5.42
N GLU A 2 -26.41 -10.93 4.52
CA GLU A 2 -25.87 -11.08 3.15
C GLU A 2 -24.36 -11.32 3.20
N PRO A 3 -23.83 -12.20 2.34
CA PRO A 3 -22.41 -12.42 2.26
C PRO A 3 -21.75 -11.11 1.80
N GLY A 4 -20.93 -10.50 2.63
CA GLY A 4 -20.16 -9.32 2.26
C GLY A 4 -19.03 -9.67 1.29
N TYR A 5 -18.51 -8.67 0.58
CA TYR A 5 -17.43 -8.78 -0.41
C TYR A 5 -16.26 -9.67 0.05
N LYS A 6 -15.78 -9.48 1.28
CA LYS A 6 -14.70 -10.29 1.87
C LYS A 6 -15.02 -11.79 1.86
N LYS A 7 -16.26 -12.17 2.26
CA LYS A 7 -16.69 -13.57 2.27
C LYS A 7 -16.79 -14.14 0.87
N ASP A 8 -17.23 -13.35 -0.09
CA ASP A 8 -17.31 -13.76 -1.50
C ASP A 8 -15.93 -14.02 -2.08
N GLN A 9 -14.95 -13.15 -1.81
CA GLN A 9 -13.56 -13.34 -2.23
C GLN A 9 -12.95 -14.58 -1.56
N TYR A 10 -13.17 -14.77 -0.26
CA TYR A 10 -12.75 -15.96 0.45
C TYR A 10 -13.23 -17.25 -0.24
N VAL A 11 -14.53 -17.34 -0.54
CA VAL A 11 -15.11 -18.52 -1.22
C VAL A 11 -14.54 -18.70 -2.62
N LYS A 12 -14.32 -17.60 -3.36
CA LYS A 12 -13.70 -17.65 -4.70
C LYS A 12 -12.27 -18.20 -4.64
N HIS A 13 -11.45 -17.70 -3.73
CA HIS A 13 -10.07 -18.16 -3.57
C HIS A 13 -9.99 -19.64 -3.20
N LEU A 14 -10.82 -20.12 -2.27
CA LEU A 14 -10.87 -21.54 -1.95
C LEU A 14 -11.25 -22.40 -3.15
N ARG A 15 -12.21 -21.96 -3.98
CA ARG A 15 -12.58 -22.67 -5.21
C ARG A 15 -11.45 -22.68 -6.24
N LEU A 16 -10.68 -21.59 -6.34
CA LEU A 16 -9.52 -21.53 -7.23
C LEU A 16 -8.41 -22.46 -6.75
N LEU A 17 -8.20 -22.52 -5.44
CA LEU A 17 -7.23 -23.42 -4.83
C LEU A 17 -7.59 -24.89 -5.06
N ASP A 18 -8.86 -25.27 -4.86
CA ASP A 18 -9.36 -26.63 -5.10
C ASP A 18 -9.19 -27.09 -6.55
N ARG A 19 -9.22 -26.17 -7.52
CA ARG A 19 -8.99 -26.47 -8.95
C ARG A 19 -7.56 -26.81 -9.28
N LYS A 20 -6.60 -26.51 -8.38
CA LYS A 20 -5.16 -26.81 -8.49
C LYS A 20 -4.46 -26.26 -9.77
N VAL A 21 -5.09 -25.33 -10.47
CA VAL A 21 -4.57 -24.75 -11.71
C VAL A 21 -3.93 -23.38 -11.44
N PHE A 22 -4.68 -22.48 -10.81
CA PHE A 22 -4.26 -21.07 -10.63
C PHE A 22 -3.04 -20.91 -9.72
N PHE A 23 -2.89 -21.78 -8.73
CA PHE A 23 -1.78 -21.76 -7.79
C PHE A 23 -0.84 -22.94 -8.00
N GLU A 24 -0.77 -23.47 -9.23
CA GLU A 24 0.18 -24.51 -9.68
C GLU A 24 0.24 -25.70 -8.72
N GLY A 25 -0.92 -26.16 -8.26
CA GLY A 25 -1.03 -27.31 -7.35
C GLY A 25 -0.74 -27.01 -5.88
N ALA A 26 -0.47 -25.75 -5.51
CA ALA A 26 -0.28 -25.34 -4.12
C ALA A 26 -1.46 -25.73 -3.25
N GLU A 27 -1.18 -25.93 -1.97
CA GLU A 27 -2.18 -26.30 -0.97
C GLU A 27 -2.34 -25.18 0.07
N GLY A 28 -3.56 -25.02 0.58
CA GLY A 28 -3.85 -24.19 1.73
C GLY A 28 -3.43 -24.86 3.04
N GLY A 29 -3.61 -24.15 4.14
CA GLY A 29 -3.27 -24.63 5.47
C GLY A 29 -2.00 -24.02 6.05
N GLY A 30 -1.48 -22.96 5.43
CA GLY A 30 -0.47 -22.11 6.03
C GLY A 30 -0.95 -21.45 7.32
N PHE A 31 -0.03 -20.86 8.08
CA PHE A 31 -0.30 -20.37 9.42
C PHE A 31 -0.48 -18.86 9.48
N TRP A 32 -1.35 -18.44 10.40
CA TRP A 32 -1.59 -17.04 10.75
C TRP A 32 -1.44 -16.82 12.26
N HIS A 33 -0.87 -15.69 12.65
CA HIS A 33 -0.79 -15.32 14.07
C HIS A 33 -2.11 -14.68 14.52
N GLY A 34 -2.97 -15.49 15.12
CA GLY A 34 -4.19 -15.01 15.74
C GLY A 34 -3.97 -14.55 17.19
N GLU A 35 -5.01 -14.02 17.82
CA GLU A 35 -4.98 -13.57 19.23
C GLU A 35 -4.54 -14.67 20.20
N ASN A 36 -4.88 -15.92 19.91
CA ASN A 36 -4.60 -17.10 20.75
C ASN A 36 -3.42 -17.95 20.24
N GLY A 37 -2.55 -17.41 19.41
CA GLY A 37 -1.39 -18.09 18.83
C GLY A 37 -1.54 -18.45 17.36
N MET A 38 -0.70 -19.38 16.89
CA MET A 38 -0.65 -19.79 15.48
C MET A 38 -1.87 -20.62 15.10
N VAL A 39 -2.57 -20.21 14.03
CA VAL A 39 -3.75 -20.91 13.50
C VAL A 39 -3.52 -21.24 12.03
N SER A 40 -3.73 -22.51 11.65
CA SER A 40 -3.71 -22.92 10.25
C SER A 40 -5.00 -22.50 9.55
N LEU A 41 -4.89 -21.81 8.42
CA LEU A 41 -6.03 -21.30 7.68
C LEU A 41 -6.04 -21.81 6.23
N PRO A 42 -7.19 -22.27 5.72
CA PRO A 42 -7.28 -22.91 4.40
C PRO A 42 -7.00 -21.95 3.23
N PHE A 43 -7.08 -20.65 3.43
CA PHE A 43 -6.82 -19.61 2.43
C PHE A 43 -5.42 -18.96 2.55
N ILE A 44 -4.54 -19.59 3.33
CA ILE A 44 -3.11 -19.24 3.35
C ILE A 44 -2.37 -20.42 2.72
N LEU A 45 -1.57 -20.15 1.70
CA LEU A 45 -0.71 -21.15 1.09
C LEU A 45 0.36 -21.60 2.10
N LYS A 46 0.78 -22.85 2.01
CA LYS A 46 1.94 -23.32 2.76
C LYS A 46 3.17 -22.50 2.40
N LYS A 47 4.11 -22.34 3.33
CA LYS A 47 5.28 -21.47 3.18
C LYS A 47 6.10 -21.77 1.92
N GLU A 48 6.28 -23.05 1.60
CA GLU A 48 6.99 -23.51 0.41
C GLU A 48 6.32 -23.16 -0.92
N ASP A 49 5.05 -22.80 -0.89
CA ASP A 49 4.21 -22.45 -2.04
C ASP A 49 3.77 -20.97 -2.04
N ALA A 50 4.21 -20.19 -1.06
CA ALA A 50 3.71 -18.83 -0.85
C ALA A 50 3.92 -17.90 -2.06
N ASP A 51 5.01 -18.07 -2.80
CA ASP A 51 5.34 -17.33 -4.03
C ASP A 51 4.33 -17.57 -5.16
N LYS A 52 3.63 -18.72 -5.16
CA LYS A 52 2.57 -19.04 -6.11
C LYS A 52 1.31 -18.18 -5.95
N ASN A 53 1.26 -17.34 -4.91
CA ASN A 53 0.25 -16.29 -4.78
C ASN A 53 0.46 -15.14 -5.78
N LEU A 54 1.66 -14.98 -6.30
CA LEU A 54 1.94 -14.10 -7.43
C LEU A 54 1.62 -14.79 -8.76
N CYS A 55 1.09 -14.03 -9.72
CA CYS A 55 0.90 -14.50 -11.08
C CYS A 55 2.24 -15.00 -11.66
N PRO A 56 2.27 -16.16 -12.37
CA PRO A 56 3.51 -16.74 -12.86
C PRO A 56 4.34 -15.76 -13.69
N GLU A 57 3.68 -14.91 -14.50
CA GLU A 57 4.31 -13.98 -15.44
C GLU A 57 5.11 -12.87 -14.77
N ILE A 58 4.83 -12.57 -13.50
CA ILE A 58 5.49 -11.48 -12.76
C ILE A 58 6.30 -11.98 -11.56
N ARG A 59 6.15 -13.24 -11.18
CA ARG A 59 6.63 -13.79 -9.91
C ARG A 59 8.10 -13.47 -9.65
N ASP A 60 8.98 -13.92 -10.52
CA ASP A 60 10.42 -13.74 -10.34
C ASP A 60 10.81 -12.27 -10.36
N GLU A 61 10.24 -11.48 -11.29
CA GLU A 61 10.56 -10.07 -11.41
C GLU A 61 10.04 -9.27 -10.21
N ALA A 62 8.85 -9.59 -9.67
CA ALA A 62 8.31 -8.93 -8.50
C ALA A 62 9.10 -9.26 -7.23
N ILE A 63 9.55 -10.51 -7.07
CA ILE A 63 10.41 -10.93 -5.95
C ILE A 63 11.76 -10.20 -6.04
N ASP A 64 12.38 -10.13 -7.21
CA ASP A 64 13.63 -9.41 -7.41
C ASP A 64 13.50 -7.91 -7.19
N TYR A 65 12.36 -7.32 -7.60
CA TYR A 65 12.04 -5.93 -7.32
C TYR A 65 11.96 -5.65 -5.81
N PHE A 66 11.23 -6.47 -5.05
CA PHE A 66 11.14 -6.32 -3.60
C PHE A 66 12.49 -6.47 -2.92
N ARG A 67 13.30 -7.41 -3.36
CA ARG A 67 14.68 -7.60 -2.87
C ARG A 67 15.58 -6.41 -3.21
N LYS A 68 15.52 -5.90 -4.44
CA LYS A 68 16.32 -4.76 -4.90
C LYS A 68 16.07 -3.51 -4.08
N TYR A 69 14.79 -3.23 -3.76
CA TYR A 69 14.38 -2.02 -3.05
C TYR A 69 14.19 -2.22 -1.55
N ASP A 70 14.62 -3.37 -1.00
CA ASP A 70 14.49 -3.77 0.41
C ASP A 70 13.08 -3.55 0.95
N ILE A 71 12.07 -4.03 0.19
CA ILE A 71 10.66 -3.92 0.55
C ILE A 71 10.27 -5.14 1.37
N ASP A 72 9.63 -4.89 2.52
CA ASP A 72 9.09 -5.97 3.35
C ASP A 72 7.79 -6.50 2.77
N TRP A 73 7.65 -7.82 2.72
CA TRP A 73 6.39 -8.47 2.42
C TRP A 73 5.47 -8.44 3.66
N TRP A 74 4.23 -8.05 3.46
CA TRP A 74 3.22 -8.18 4.48
C TRP A 74 2.85 -9.65 4.63
N GLY A 75 3.35 -10.26 5.69
CA GLY A 75 3.32 -11.69 5.87
C GLY A 75 2.28 -12.20 6.83
N ASP A 76 2.13 -13.50 6.75
CA ASP A 76 1.58 -14.34 7.80
C ASP A 76 2.57 -14.44 8.99
N ALA A 77 2.20 -15.19 10.01
CA ALA A 77 2.99 -15.32 11.23
C ALA A 77 4.36 -16.00 11.05
N GLU A 78 4.57 -16.68 9.95
CA GLU A 78 5.85 -17.33 9.61
C GLU A 78 6.73 -16.42 8.73
N SER A 79 6.20 -15.26 8.35
CA SER A 79 6.90 -14.31 7.49
C SER A 79 7.90 -13.49 8.29
N ASP A 80 9.14 -13.52 7.83
CA ASP A 80 10.21 -12.64 8.28
C ASP A 80 10.25 -11.30 7.51
N GLY A 81 9.20 -11.01 6.72
CA GLY A 81 9.14 -9.87 5.80
C GLY A 81 9.92 -10.06 4.52
N LYS A 82 10.63 -11.18 4.36
CA LYS A 82 11.50 -11.42 3.20
C LYS A 82 10.92 -12.40 2.18
N HIS A 83 9.78 -13.00 2.49
CA HIS A 83 9.10 -13.97 1.63
C HIS A 83 7.71 -13.47 1.25
N VAL A 84 7.28 -13.82 0.05
CA VAL A 84 5.94 -13.50 -0.45
C VAL A 84 4.88 -14.00 0.54
N SER A 85 3.85 -13.21 0.77
CA SER A 85 2.73 -13.64 1.59
C SER A 85 1.93 -14.75 0.93
N GLY A 86 1.77 -15.88 1.60
CA GLY A 86 0.86 -16.95 1.19
C GLY A 86 -0.62 -16.62 1.39
N HIS A 87 -0.96 -15.50 2.01
CA HIS A 87 -2.33 -15.09 2.30
C HIS A 87 -3.05 -14.67 1.01
N LEU A 88 -3.98 -15.51 0.52
CA LEU A 88 -4.65 -15.30 -0.78
C LEU A 88 -5.49 -14.01 -0.86
N MET A 89 -5.80 -13.41 0.27
CA MET A 89 -6.51 -12.13 0.34
C MET A 89 -5.59 -10.95 0.73
N SER A 90 -4.26 -11.09 0.52
CA SER A 90 -3.30 -10.00 0.72
C SER A 90 -3.55 -8.88 -0.27
N SER A 91 -3.75 -7.64 0.21
CA SER A 91 -3.87 -6.46 -0.65
C SER A 91 -2.57 -6.13 -1.36
N GLN A 92 -1.41 -6.30 -0.71
CA GLN A 92 -0.11 -6.11 -1.33
C GLN A 92 0.10 -7.03 -2.54
N VAL A 93 -0.17 -8.33 -2.38
CA VAL A 93 -0.09 -9.30 -3.49
C VAL A 93 -1.13 -9.00 -4.57
N ALA A 94 -2.35 -8.63 -4.19
CA ALA A 94 -3.39 -8.23 -5.15
C ALA A 94 -2.97 -6.99 -5.96
N CYS A 95 -2.40 -5.97 -5.31
CA CYS A 95 -1.85 -4.78 -5.97
C CYS A 95 -0.80 -5.17 -7.02
N LEU A 96 0.16 -6.02 -6.64
CA LEU A 96 1.20 -6.51 -7.55
C LEU A 96 0.62 -7.28 -8.73
N ASN A 97 -0.26 -8.24 -8.49
CA ASN A 97 -0.86 -9.04 -9.55
C ASN A 97 -1.63 -8.21 -10.59
N HIS A 98 -2.16 -7.03 -10.19
CA HIS A 98 -2.90 -6.15 -11.09
C HIS A 98 -2.02 -5.10 -11.77
N LEU A 99 -1.06 -4.51 -11.07
CA LEU A 99 -0.32 -3.35 -11.57
C LEU A 99 1.09 -3.68 -12.05
N PHE A 100 1.73 -4.73 -11.51
CA PHE A 100 3.08 -5.10 -11.90
C PHE A 100 3.21 -5.50 -13.37
N PRO A 101 2.25 -6.25 -13.99
CA PRO A 101 2.33 -6.61 -15.40
C PRO A 101 2.40 -5.43 -16.35
N ILE A 102 1.83 -4.28 -15.96
CA ILE A 102 1.77 -3.08 -16.80
C ILE A 102 2.82 -2.02 -16.43
N ARG A 103 3.60 -2.23 -15.37
CA ARG A 103 4.47 -1.18 -14.80
C ARG A 103 5.48 -0.57 -15.76
N ARG A 104 5.85 -1.25 -16.83
CA ARG A 104 6.77 -0.75 -17.88
C ARG A 104 6.07 -0.41 -19.19
N ASN A 105 4.76 -0.44 -19.22
CA ASN A 105 3.97 -0.11 -20.40
C ASN A 105 3.28 1.24 -20.24
N GLU A 106 3.88 2.30 -20.81
CA GLU A 106 3.38 3.66 -20.73
C GLU A 106 1.90 3.76 -21.15
N THR A 107 1.53 3.14 -22.29
CA THR A 107 0.15 3.19 -22.78
C THR A 107 -0.85 2.56 -21.80
N ALA A 108 -0.48 1.44 -21.21
CA ALA A 108 -1.35 0.76 -20.24
C ALA A 108 -1.47 1.57 -18.94
N VAL A 109 -0.38 2.16 -18.44
CA VAL A 109 -0.41 3.01 -17.24
C VAL A 109 -1.24 4.26 -17.48
N LEU A 110 -1.06 4.95 -18.63
CA LEU A 110 -1.89 6.08 -19.03
C LEU A 110 -3.38 5.70 -19.12
N ALA A 111 -3.68 4.55 -19.71
CA ALA A 111 -5.06 4.07 -19.76
C ALA A 111 -5.66 3.87 -18.37
N VAL A 112 -4.90 3.36 -17.40
CA VAL A 112 -5.36 3.20 -16.02
C VAL A 112 -5.65 4.56 -15.38
N ILE A 113 -4.69 5.48 -15.35
CA ILE A 113 -4.85 6.76 -14.66
C ILE A 113 -5.89 7.67 -15.32
N ASN A 114 -6.00 7.69 -16.64
CA ASN A 114 -6.99 8.49 -17.37
C ASN A 114 -8.43 7.94 -17.26
N ASN A 115 -8.60 6.68 -16.79
CA ASN A 115 -9.92 6.11 -16.54
C ASN A 115 -10.32 6.14 -15.05
N ILE A 116 -9.51 6.73 -14.17
CA ILE A 116 -9.90 6.92 -12.76
C ILE A 116 -11.04 7.92 -12.70
N LYS A 117 -12.18 7.49 -12.14
CA LYS A 117 -13.37 8.35 -12.01
C LYS A 117 -13.05 9.54 -11.09
N GLY A 118 -13.35 10.75 -11.58
CA GLY A 118 -13.15 11.98 -10.82
C GLY A 118 -11.75 12.58 -10.94
N MET A 119 -10.88 12.00 -11.78
CA MET A 119 -9.59 12.62 -12.09
C MET A 119 -9.83 14.00 -12.74
N PRO A 120 -9.22 15.08 -12.22
CA PRO A 120 -9.52 16.46 -12.66
C PRO A 120 -8.88 16.83 -14.01
N VAL A 121 -7.89 16.05 -14.45
CA VAL A 121 -7.09 16.32 -15.65
C VAL A 121 -6.92 15.07 -16.50
N HIS A 122 -6.49 15.24 -17.74
CA HIS A 122 -6.04 14.17 -18.61
C HIS A 122 -4.51 14.15 -18.69
N PHE A 123 -3.90 12.98 -18.61
CA PHE A 123 -2.45 12.78 -18.65
C PHE A 123 -1.99 12.37 -20.05
N LYS A 124 -0.96 13.03 -20.56
CA LYS A 124 -0.38 12.76 -21.89
C LYS A 124 0.83 11.81 -21.83
N THR A 125 1.54 11.75 -20.68
CA THR A 125 2.69 10.87 -20.51
C THR A 125 2.89 10.52 -19.04
N VAL A 126 3.61 9.42 -18.78
CA VAL A 126 4.11 9.04 -17.45
C VAL A 126 5.64 9.07 -17.46
N LEU A 127 6.21 9.34 -16.29
CA LEU A 127 7.66 9.42 -16.11
C LEU A 127 8.16 8.20 -15.32
N PRO A 128 9.42 7.78 -15.51
CA PRO A 128 9.99 6.70 -14.69
C PRO A 128 9.88 7.02 -13.20
N ALA A 129 9.29 6.11 -12.45
CA ALA A 129 9.13 6.21 -10.99
C ALA A 129 10.24 5.48 -10.23
N GLU A 130 11.03 4.66 -10.94
CA GLU A 130 12.16 3.88 -10.41
C GLU A 130 13.35 3.94 -11.37
N ASP A 131 14.53 3.61 -10.86
CA ASP A 131 15.81 3.60 -11.58
C ASP A 131 15.91 2.51 -12.67
N ASP A 132 15.00 1.53 -12.65
CA ASP A 132 14.88 0.49 -13.66
C ASP A 132 13.96 0.87 -14.84
N GLY A 133 13.50 2.13 -14.86
CA GLY A 133 12.65 2.69 -15.90
C GLY A 133 11.16 2.32 -15.76
N GLY A 134 10.76 1.67 -14.68
CA GLY A 134 9.34 1.38 -14.40
C GLY A 134 8.55 2.65 -14.12
N PHE A 135 7.34 2.77 -14.67
CA PHE A 135 6.42 3.90 -14.47
C PHE A 135 5.57 3.76 -13.20
N ILE A 136 5.49 2.56 -12.62
CA ILE A 136 4.84 2.31 -11.34
C ILE A 136 5.89 1.86 -10.34
N ALA A 137 5.99 2.57 -9.21
CA ALA A 137 6.75 2.16 -8.04
C ALA A 137 5.80 1.54 -7.00
N PHE A 138 6.25 0.54 -6.26
CA PHE A 138 5.48 -0.10 -5.20
C PHE A 138 6.07 0.21 -3.83
N GLU A 139 5.22 0.29 -2.81
CA GLU A 139 5.60 0.60 -1.43
C GLU A 139 6.51 1.83 -1.35
N LYS A 140 6.15 2.89 -2.10
CA LYS A 140 6.98 4.08 -2.22
C LYS A 140 7.00 4.87 -0.91
N VAL A 141 8.18 5.25 -0.48
CA VAL A 141 8.41 6.17 0.63
C VAL A 141 9.04 7.47 0.12
N SER A 142 8.95 8.54 0.89
CA SER A 142 9.63 9.80 0.59
C SER A 142 11.15 9.70 0.74
N SER A 143 11.89 10.60 0.11
CA SER A 143 13.35 10.69 0.23
C SER A 143 13.83 11.18 1.60
N ARG A 144 12.94 11.83 2.37
CA ARG A 144 13.20 12.36 3.69
C ARG A 144 12.00 12.05 4.61
N ASP A 145 12.24 12.00 5.90
CA ASP A 145 11.17 11.81 6.90
C ASP A 145 10.36 13.11 7.10
N TYR A 146 9.48 13.40 6.15
CA TYR A 146 8.63 14.59 6.20
C TYR A 146 7.54 14.54 7.28
N LEU A 147 7.17 13.35 7.72
CA LEU A 147 6.11 13.16 8.70
C LEU A 147 6.63 12.92 10.12
N GLY A 148 7.95 12.85 10.33
CA GLY A 148 8.55 12.57 11.63
C GLY A 148 8.28 11.15 12.12
N GLU A 149 8.22 10.18 11.21
CA GLU A 149 7.92 8.77 11.53
C GLU A 149 9.16 7.97 11.94
N GLY A 150 10.35 8.52 11.68
CA GLY A 150 11.64 7.96 12.07
C GLY A 150 12.29 7.17 10.94
N ARG A 151 12.20 5.85 10.95
CA ARG A 151 12.85 5.00 9.94
C ARG A 151 12.05 5.00 8.62
N LEU A 152 12.69 5.37 7.53
CA LEU A 152 12.14 5.25 6.18
C LEU A 152 12.43 3.85 5.64
N SER A 153 11.41 3.00 5.64
CA SER A 153 11.50 1.63 5.18
C SER A 153 10.29 1.32 4.32
N ARG A 154 10.52 0.88 3.08
CA ARG A 154 9.42 0.55 2.16
C ARG A 154 8.63 -0.64 2.71
N GLY A 155 7.31 -0.51 2.75
CA GLY A 155 6.41 -1.53 3.28
C GLY A 155 6.36 -1.64 4.82
N SER A 156 7.14 -0.86 5.58
CA SER A 156 7.14 -0.95 7.05
C SER A 156 7.59 0.34 7.75
N PHE A 157 7.15 0.52 9.00
CA PHE A 157 7.57 1.58 9.95
C PHE A 157 7.24 3.03 9.60
N CYS A 158 6.94 3.38 8.35
CA CYS A 158 6.59 4.74 7.93
C CYS A 158 5.45 4.71 6.91
N THR A 159 4.99 5.90 6.51
CA THR A 159 4.03 6.04 5.42
C THR A 159 4.67 5.56 4.12
N SER A 160 4.11 4.50 3.58
CA SER A 160 4.43 3.89 2.30
C SER A 160 3.19 3.93 1.43
N VAL A 161 3.35 4.15 0.14
CA VAL A 161 2.25 4.22 -0.83
C VAL A 161 2.24 2.92 -1.61
N ASP A 162 1.13 2.17 -1.59
CA ASP A 162 1.04 0.83 -2.19
C ASP A 162 1.48 0.80 -3.64
N ALA A 163 1.03 1.80 -4.45
CA ALA A 163 1.56 2.04 -5.79
C ALA A 163 1.66 3.54 -6.06
N PHE A 164 2.63 3.95 -6.89
CA PHE A 164 2.94 5.34 -7.11
C PHE A 164 3.34 5.60 -8.57
N ILE A 165 2.79 6.66 -9.16
CA ILE A 165 3.02 7.05 -10.56
C ILE A 165 3.39 8.53 -10.64
N TYR A 166 4.38 8.87 -11.47
CA TYR A 166 4.61 10.22 -11.94
C TYR A 166 3.95 10.41 -13.30
N ALA A 167 3.14 11.46 -13.45
CA ALA A 167 2.49 11.78 -14.72
C ALA A 167 2.63 13.24 -15.09
N VAL A 168 2.43 13.54 -16.38
CA VAL A 168 2.37 14.89 -16.91
C VAL A 168 1.05 15.06 -17.63
N ASP A 169 0.31 16.10 -17.30
CA ASP A 169 -0.98 16.38 -17.93
C ASP A 169 -0.84 17.08 -19.30
N ASP A 170 -1.96 17.36 -19.95
CA ASP A 170 -1.99 18.03 -21.25
C ASP A 170 -1.41 19.45 -21.22
N ASN A 171 -1.42 20.11 -20.06
CA ASN A 171 -0.86 21.44 -19.85
C ASN A 171 0.65 21.42 -19.59
N GLY A 172 1.23 20.25 -19.36
CA GLY A 172 2.64 20.08 -19.02
C GLY A 172 2.93 20.08 -17.52
N GLU A 173 1.88 20.16 -16.68
CA GLU A 173 2.01 20.11 -15.24
C GLU A 173 2.37 18.69 -14.78
N ARG A 174 3.23 18.60 -13.75
CA ARG A 174 3.68 17.34 -13.18
C ARG A 174 2.83 16.93 -11.99
N TRP A 175 2.44 15.67 -11.97
CA TRP A 175 1.55 15.10 -10.97
C TRP A 175 2.18 13.92 -10.25
N LEU A 176 2.00 13.90 -8.93
CA LEU A 176 2.27 12.73 -8.09
C LEU A 176 0.94 12.01 -7.86
N ILE A 177 0.85 10.75 -8.25
CA ILE A 177 -0.37 9.96 -8.13
C ILE A 177 -0.11 8.82 -7.15
N PRO A 178 -0.35 9.01 -5.84
CA PRO A 178 -0.33 7.92 -4.87
C PRO A 178 -1.59 7.09 -5.01
N ILE A 179 -1.44 5.77 -4.96
CA ILE A 179 -2.54 4.80 -5.04
C ILE A 179 -2.51 3.98 -3.76
N GLU A 180 -3.59 4.05 -3.00
CA GLU A 180 -3.86 3.15 -1.88
C GLU A 180 -4.73 2.00 -2.36
N TRP A 181 -4.19 0.80 -2.29
CA TRP A 181 -4.85 -0.41 -2.77
C TRP A 181 -5.54 -1.14 -1.63
N LYS A 182 -6.85 -1.34 -1.75
CA LYS A 182 -7.64 -2.12 -0.80
C LYS A 182 -8.29 -3.30 -1.48
N TYR A 183 -8.23 -4.45 -0.85
CA TYR A 183 -8.79 -5.68 -1.41
C TYR A 183 -9.91 -6.28 -0.54
N THR A 184 -9.56 -6.78 0.64
CA THR A 184 -10.54 -7.45 1.51
C THR A 184 -10.50 -6.94 2.95
N GLU A 185 -9.83 -5.85 3.22
CA GLU A 185 -9.73 -5.25 4.53
C GLU A 185 -11.11 -4.87 5.05
N SER A 186 -11.33 -5.07 6.32
CA SER A 186 -12.46 -4.56 7.05
C SER A 186 -11.93 -3.81 8.27
N TYR A 187 -12.42 -2.60 8.44
CA TYR A 187 -11.97 -1.74 9.52
C TYR A 187 -13.03 -1.74 10.62
N ASP A 188 -12.64 -2.21 11.79
CA ASP A 188 -13.38 -1.91 13.00
C ASP A 188 -13.15 -0.44 13.35
N ARG A 189 -14.14 0.20 13.98
CA ARG A 189 -14.03 1.60 14.40
C ARG A 189 -13.11 1.73 15.61
N ASN A 190 -11.86 1.36 15.45
CA ASN A 190 -10.84 1.51 16.47
C ASN A 190 -10.31 2.95 16.44
N ASP A 191 -10.37 3.59 17.58
CA ASP A 191 -9.78 4.90 17.77
C ASP A 191 -8.25 4.77 17.98
N LEU A 192 -7.50 5.03 16.92
CA LEU A 192 -6.05 4.96 16.94
C LEU A 192 -5.40 6.09 17.75
N SER A 193 -6.16 7.14 18.12
CA SER A 193 -5.66 8.23 18.98
C SER A 193 -5.46 7.80 20.42
N THR A 194 -6.08 6.71 20.84
CA THR A 194 -5.99 6.15 22.20
C THR A 194 -5.35 4.77 22.25
N GLU A 195 -4.78 4.29 21.13
CA GLU A 195 -4.24 2.95 21.01
C GLU A 195 -2.98 2.75 21.87
N VAL A 196 -3.00 1.66 22.65
CA VAL A 196 -1.85 1.17 23.42
C VAL A 196 -1.49 -0.24 22.93
N VAL A 197 -0.25 -0.45 22.50
CA VAL A 197 0.24 -1.76 22.01
C VAL A 197 1.47 -2.17 22.78
N ASN A 198 1.41 -3.34 23.41
CA ASN A 198 2.51 -3.88 24.22
C ASN A 198 3.05 -2.89 25.26
N GLY A 199 2.16 -2.12 25.92
CA GLY A 199 2.50 -1.10 26.91
C GLY A 199 3.05 0.23 26.33
N HIS A 200 3.15 0.35 25.02
CA HIS A 200 3.52 1.59 24.36
C HIS A 200 2.28 2.38 23.93
N ASP A 201 2.20 3.65 24.34
CA ASP A 201 1.13 4.58 23.98
C ASP A 201 1.36 5.11 22.55
N LYS A 202 0.89 4.32 21.57
CA LYS A 202 0.95 4.71 20.15
C LYS A 202 0.01 5.86 19.84
N GLY A 203 -1.12 5.95 20.54
CA GLY A 203 -2.07 7.05 20.39
C GLY A 203 -1.44 8.39 20.70
N LYS A 204 -0.76 8.49 21.84
CA LYS A 204 -0.01 9.70 22.23
C LYS A 204 1.08 10.07 21.20
N THR A 205 1.79 9.08 20.68
CA THR A 205 2.80 9.31 19.64
C THR A 205 2.17 9.95 18.39
N ARG A 206 1.01 9.44 17.94
CA ARG A 206 0.27 9.97 16.78
C ARG A 206 -0.24 11.39 17.05
N LEU A 207 -0.85 11.62 18.22
CA LEU A 207 -1.34 12.93 18.64
C LEU A 207 -0.24 13.98 18.81
N THR A 208 0.99 13.56 19.07
CA THR A 208 2.15 14.47 19.10
C THR A 208 2.64 14.80 17.68
N ARG A 209 2.55 13.85 16.75
CA ARG A 209 3.13 13.92 15.42
C ARG A 209 2.25 14.66 14.42
N TYR A 210 1.02 14.21 14.23
CA TYR A 210 0.20 14.60 13.07
C TYR A 210 -0.59 15.91 13.20
N PRO A 211 -1.12 16.35 14.37
CA PRO A 211 -1.96 17.53 14.44
C PRO A 211 -1.36 18.77 13.78
N ARG A 212 -0.09 19.09 14.06
CA ARG A 212 0.58 20.25 13.46
C ARG A 212 0.74 20.12 11.94
N LEU A 213 0.91 18.89 11.44
CA LEU A 213 0.99 18.65 10.00
C LEU A 213 -0.38 18.85 9.35
N ILE A 214 -1.46 18.37 9.99
CA ILE A 214 -2.84 18.56 9.54
C ILE A 214 -3.18 20.07 9.56
N ASP A 215 -2.85 20.78 10.63
CA ASP A 215 -3.11 22.23 10.76
C ASP A 215 -2.40 23.07 9.68
N SER A 216 -1.32 22.57 9.11
CA SER A 216 -0.55 23.21 8.04
C SER A 216 -0.83 22.64 6.65
N SER A 217 -1.77 21.72 6.49
CA SER A 217 -2.16 21.13 5.23
C SER A 217 -3.14 22.04 4.48
N ASP A 218 -3.00 22.13 3.17
CA ASP A 218 -3.94 22.85 2.30
C ASP A 218 -5.17 21.99 1.96
N GLN A 219 -5.11 20.66 2.20
CA GLN A 219 -6.16 19.72 1.84
C GLN A 219 -6.94 19.16 3.02
N LEU A 220 -6.35 19.20 4.23
CA LEU A 220 -6.99 18.65 5.43
C LEU A 220 -7.51 19.79 6.32
N ALA A 221 -8.70 19.61 6.86
CA ALA A 221 -9.30 20.60 7.75
C ALA A 221 -8.70 20.48 9.17
N SER A 222 -8.26 21.59 9.76
CA SER A 222 -7.91 21.69 11.17
C SER A 222 -9.10 21.40 12.06
N LEU A 223 -8.87 20.71 13.16
CA LEU A 223 -9.90 20.37 14.15
C LEU A 223 -9.57 20.98 15.52
N PRO A 224 -10.59 21.36 16.31
CA PRO A 224 -10.37 21.87 17.66
C PRO A 224 -9.81 20.80 18.62
N ASP A 225 -10.10 19.51 18.34
CA ASP A 225 -9.59 18.36 19.06
C ASP A 225 -9.36 17.20 18.09
N TYR A 226 -8.27 16.50 18.27
CA TYR A 226 -7.89 15.38 17.42
C TYR A 226 -8.15 14.02 18.07
N ILE A 227 -8.40 13.96 19.39
CA ILE A 227 -8.72 12.71 20.09
C ILE A 227 -10.06 12.18 19.58
N GLY A 228 -10.09 10.94 19.14
CA GLY A 228 -11.30 10.30 18.58
C GLY A 228 -11.76 10.85 17.23
N SER A 229 -10.99 11.76 16.63
CA SER A 229 -11.35 12.36 15.34
C SER A 229 -11.27 11.35 14.21
N ILE A 230 -11.90 11.67 13.08
CA ILE A 230 -11.90 10.84 11.87
C ILE A 230 -10.49 10.58 11.35
N TYR A 231 -9.55 11.50 11.56
CA TYR A 231 -8.17 11.35 11.13
C TYR A 231 -7.42 10.22 11.84
N PHE A 232 -7.92 9.74 12.98
CA PHE A 232 -7.36 8.61 13.71
C PHE A 232 -8.24 7.37 13.67
N GLN A 233 -9.13 7.27 12.66
CA GLN A 233 -9.96 6.09 12.40
C GLN A 233 -9.64 5.53 11.01
N GLU A 234 -9.44 4.21 10.88
CA GLU A 234 -9.27 3.58 9.58
C GLU A 234 -10.58 3.57 8.75
N PRO A 235 -10.52 3.75 7.43
CA PRO A 235 -9.33 3.93 6.58
C PRO A 235 -8.81 5.37 6.49
N PHE A 236 -9.46 6.33 7.14
CA PHE A 236 -9.12 7.76 7.03
C PHE A 236 -7.75 8.08 7.60
N TYR A 237 -7.27 7.31 8.59
CA TYR A 237 -5.93 7.48 9.12
C TYR A 237 -4.85 7.25 8.03
N GLN A 238 -5.02 6.24 7.19
CA GLN A 238 -4.12 5.99 6.07
C GLN A 238 -4.20 7.11 5.03
N LEU A 239 -5.42 7.51 4.65
CA LEU A 239 -5.64 8.59 3.68
C LEU A 239 -5.04 9.93 4.17
N MET A 240 -5.24 10.27 5.43
CA MET A 240 -4.63 11.47 6.05
C MET A 240 -3.11 11.45 5.93
N ARG A 241 -2.46 10.34 6.30
CA ARG A 241 -1.00 10.21 6.21
C ARG A 241 -0.51 10.34 4.78
N GLN A 242 -1.18 9.72 3.82
CA GLN A 242 -0.81 9.81 2.40
C GLN A 242 -1.03 11.20 1.82
N THR A 243 -2.09 11.91 2.22
CA THR A 243 -2.30 13.31 1.84
C THR A 243 -1.13 14.17 2.34
N LEU A 244 -0.79 14.08 3.62
CA LEU A 244 0.34 14.81 4.19
C LEU A 244 1.67 14.43 3.52
N TRP A 245 1.88 13.14 3.22
CA TRP A 245 3.05 12.65 2.51
C TRP A 245 3.16 13.26 1.11
N ALA A 246 2.06 13.30 0.35
CA ALA A 246 2.01 13.83 -0.99
C ALA A 246 2.30 15.34 -0.99
N GLU A 247 1.62 16.13 -0.14
CA GLU A 247 1.83 17.58 -0.01
C GLU A 247 3.29 17.92 0.31
N ARG A 248 3.89 17.23 1.30
CA ARG A 248 5.27 17.48 1.70
C ARG A 248 6.27 17.05 0.63
N THR A 249 5.98 15.99 -0.10
CA THR A 249 6.81 15.54 -1.22
C THR A 249 6.77 16.53 -2.37
N CYS A 250 5.60 17.05 -2.74
CA CYS A 250 5.44 18.09 -3.76
C CYS A 250 6.21 19.35 -3.39
N SER A 251 5.99 19.91 -2.21
CA SER A 251 6.68 21.14 -1.74
C SER A 251 8.20 21.00 -1.78
N SER A 252 8.74 19.85 -1.39
CA SER A 252 10.18 19.61 -1.43
C SER A 252 10.74 19.47 -2.85
N MET A 253 9.96 18.96 -3.80
CA MET A 253 10.36 18.89 -5.22
C MET A 253 10.39 20.28 -5.85
N GLU A 254 9.42 21.13 -5.54
CA GLU A 254 9.40 22.53 -5.98
C GLU A 254 10.63 23.28 -5.48
N GLU A 255 10.95 23.20 -4.19
CA GLU A 255 12.16 23.81 -3.61
C GLU A 255 13.45 23.37 -4.32
N THR A 256 13.54 22.08 -4.71
CA THR A 256 14.72 21.55 -5.40
C THR A 256 14.84 22.06 -6.84
N LEU A 257 13.73 22.28 -7.52
CA LEU A 257 13.71 22.85 -8.87
C LEU A 257 14.10 24.33 -8.87
N PHE A 258 13.65 25.14 -7.90
CA PHE A 258 14.02 26.54 -7.74
C PHE A 258 15.48 26.75 -7.33
N GLN A 259 16.15 25.77 -6.75
CA GLN A 259 17.59 25.85 -6.41
C GLN A 259 18.51 25.42 -7.58
N ALA A 260 17.95 24.84 -8.64
CA ALA A 260 18.71 24.37 -9.82
C ALA A 260 18.66 25.31 -11.01
N GLU A 261 17.90 26.42 -10.94
CA GLU A 261 17.89 27.55 -11.84
C GLU A 261 18.83 28.68 -11.34
#